data_43c42457491ffcde942fa094a57dc352
#
_entry.id   43c42457491ffcde942fa094a57dc352
#
_cell.length_a   1.000
_cell.length_b   1.000
_cell.length_c   1.000
_cell.angle_alpha   90.00
_cell.angle_beta   90.00
_cell.angle_gamma   90.00
#
_symmetry.space_group_name_H-M   'P 1'
#
loop_
_entity.id
_entity.type
_entity.pdbx_description
1 polymer ?
#
loop_
_entity_poly.entity_id
_entity_poly.type
_entity_poly.pdbx_seq_one_letter_code
_entity_poly.pdbx_strand_id
1 'polypeptide(L)'
;MYKRQAVGCEEQAKKYHENNLYVGYEGSILRLNTEYQCKRSHSLRKFKDFHDTEAEIIGWVEGKGKRVGTIGKFLARDADGVEFGMPVMDNFKYLQANFKAMQGWVGKTATFTYFERTKANSYRHPLFKCIRDYEWEDLYTTYIMLTRSV
;
A
#
# COMPACT_ATOMS: atom_id res chain seq x y z
N MET A 1 -8.91 0.77 29.79
CA MET A 1 -7.69 1.14 30.56
C MET A 1 -6.49 1.02 29.60
N TYR A 2 -5.86 2.12 29.21
CA TYR A 2 -4.71 2.08 28.29
C TYR A 2 -3.47 1.60 29.08
N LYS A 3 -2.90 0.48 28.69
CA LYS A 3 -1.62 0.02 29.27
C LYS A 3 -0.48 0.78 28.58
N ARG A 4 0.23 1.60 29.33
CA ARG A 4 1.49 2.23 28.90
C ARG A 4 2.63 1.35 29.34
N GLN A 5 3.54 1.06 28.42
CA GLN A 5 4.73 0.26 28.68
C GLN A 5 5.95 1.03 28.20
N ALA A 6 7.00 1.05 29.00
CA ALA A 6 8.27 1.59 28.57
C ALA A 6 8.96 0.60 27.63
N VAL A 7 9.54 1.12 26.56
CA VAL A 7 10.24 0.34 25.54
C VAL A 7 11.64 0.90 25.38
N GLY A 8 12.65 0.06 25.59
CA GLY A 8 14.05 0.46 25.55
C GLY A 8 14.73 0.24 24.19
N CYS A 9 14.16 -0.59 23.33
CA CYS A 9 14.71 -0.89 22.01
C CYS A 9 13.62 -1.25 20.99
N GLU A 10 14.00 -1.27 19.72
CA GLU A 10 13.08 -1.56 18.60
C GLU A 10 12.50 -2.97 18.67
N GLU A 11 13.27 -3.96 19.08
CA GLU A 11 12.82 -5.35 19.21
C GLU A 11 11.70 -5.50 20.23
N GLN A 12 11.81 -4.82 21.37
CA GLN A 12 10.75 -4.78 22.36
C GLN A 12 9.49 -4.08 21.81
N ALA A 13 9.66 -3.01 21.03
CA ALA A 13 8.54 -2.33 20.39
C ALA A 13 7.78 -3.25 19.42
N LYS A 14 8.51 -4.02 18.60
CA LYS A 14 7.92 -5.01 17.68
C LYS A 14 7.18 -6.10 18.44
N LYS A 15 7.79 -6.68 19.47
CA LYS A 15 7.16 -7.73 20.28
C LYS A 15 5.86 -7.24 20.97
N TYR A 16 5.85 -6.02 21.49
CA TYR A 16 4.63 -5.45 22.05
C TYR A 16 3.59 -5.16 20.99
N HIS A 17 4.00 -4.76 19.79
CA HIS A 17 3.11 -4.55 18.67
C HIS A 17 2.43 -5.84 18.23
N GLU A 18 3.18 -6.92 18.04
CA GLU A 18 2.67 -8.26 17.73
C GLU A 18 1.67 -8.75 18.78
N ASN A 19 2.02 -8.59 20.07
CA ASN A 19 1.11 -8.95 21.16
C ASN A 19 -0.17 -8.08 21.16
N ASN A 20 -0.08 -6.80 20.84
CA ASN A 20 -1.26 -5.93 20.73
C ASN A 20 -2.18 -6.38 19.58
N LEU A 21 -1.62 -6.75 18.43
CA LEU A 21 -2.39 -7.30 17.31
C LEU A 21 -3.04 -8.63 17.68
N TYR A 22 -2.31 -9.53 18.36
CA TYR A 22 -2.83 -10.81 18.83
C TYR A 22 -4.04 -10.64 19.79
N VAL A 23 -3.99 -9.65 20.66
CA VAL A 23 -5.10 -9.31 21.59
C VAL A 23 -6.25 -8.57 20.90
N GLY A 24 -6.13 -8.20 19.62
CA GLY A 24 -7.18 -7.58 18.81
C GLY A 24 -7.15 -6.06 18.76
N TYR A 25 -6.02 -5.42 19.13
CA TYR A 25 -5.86 -3.98 18.89
C TYR A 25 -5.53 -3.71 17.42
N GLU A 26 -5.97 -2.56 16.91
CA GLU A 26 -5.65 -2.09 15.54
C GLU A 26 -4.15 -1.86 15.29
N GLY A 27 -3.35 -1.72 16.33
CA GLY A 27 -1.93 -1.40 16.25
C GLY A 27 -1.41 -0.79 17.53
N SER A 28 -0.23 -0.18 17.45
CA SER A 28 0.46 0.43 18.59
C SER A 28 0.79 1.90 18.33
N ILE A 29 0.88 2.67 19.39
CA ILE A 29 1.37 4.04 19.34
C ILE A 29 2.68 4.11 20.13
N LEU A 30 3.76 4.46 19.45
CA LEU A 30 5.04 4.77 20.08
C LEU A 30 5.13 6.27 20.35
N ARG A 31 5.49 6.61 21.58
CA ARG A 31 5.72 7.99 21.98
C ARG A 31 7.09 8.12 22.62
N LEU A 32 7.86 9.09 22.14
CA LEU A 32 9.11 9.47 22.81
C LEU A 32 8.80 10.13 24.15
N ASN A 33 9.68 9.96 25.13
CA ASN A 33 9.56 10.58 26.46
C ASN A 33 9.98 12.06 26.40
N THR A 34 9.19 12.86 25.71
CA THR A 34 9.37 14.30 25.53
C THR A 34 8.11 15.02 25.96
N GLU A 35 8.19 16.34 26.15
CA GLU A 35 7.03 17.15 26.50
C GLU A 35 5.90 17.03 25.49
N TYR A 36 4.68 17.16 25.97
CA TYR A 36 3.49 17.10 25.13
C TYR A 36 3.42 18.32 24.19
N GLN A 37 3.24 18.07 22.91
CA GLN A 37 3.07 19.10 21.90
C GLN A 37 1.66 19.04 21.30
N CYS A 38 0.90 20.15 21.36
CA CYS A 38 -0.42 20.28 20.73
C CYS A 38 -0.37 20.43 19.21
N LYS A 39 0.57 19.78 18.54
CA LYS A 39 0.77 19.80 17.07
C LYS A 39 1.23 18.44 16.56
N ARG A 40 1.23 18.24 15.23
CA ARG A 40 1.88 17.07 14.64
C ARG A 40 3.36 17.07 14.99
N SER A 41 3.84 15.99 15.59
CA SER A 41 5.21 15.83 16.06
C SER A 41 5.74 14.45 15.69
N HIS A 42 7.04 14.35 15.40
CA HIS A 42 7.74 13.08 15.21
C HIS A 42 7.88 12.26 16.50
N SER A 43 7.61 12.87 17.67
CA SER A 43 7.64 12.19 18.96
C SER A 43 6.47 11.22 19.19
N LEU A 44 5.47 11.20 18.29
CA LEU A 44 4.36 10.25 18.31
C LEU A 44 4.23 9.55 16.97
N ARG A 45 4.40 8.25 16.95
CA ARG A 45 4.34 7.40 15.75
C ARG A 45 3.30 6.31 15.93
N LYS A 46 2.49 6.11 14.90
CA LYS A 46 1.51 5.01 14.83
C LYS A 46 2.14 3.83 14.09
N PHE A 47 2.10 2.68 14.73
CA PHE A 47 2.45 1.38 14.14
C PHE A 47 1.16 0.67 13.76
N LYS A 48 1.00 0.40 12.47
CA LYS A 48 -0.13 -0.33 11.91
C LYS A 48 0.37 -1.22 10.79
N ASP A 49 -0.10 -2.44 10.75
CA ASP A 49 0.21 -3.35 9.64
C ASP A 49 -0.76 -3.10 8.49
N PHE A 50 -0.23 -3.23 7.28
CA PHE A 50 -1.00 -3.21 6.05
C PHE A 50 -0.90 -4.59 5.39
N HIS A 51 -1.99 -5.00 4.78
CA HIS A 51 -2.06 -6.22 4.01
C HIS A 51 -1.90 -5.91 2.53
N ASP A 52 -1.24 -6.79 1.81
CA ASP A 52 -1.14 -6.72 0.35
C ASP A 52 -2.14 -7.71 -0.26
N THR A 53 -2.81 -7.30 -1.33
CA THR A 53 -3.65 -8.17 -2.16
C THR A 53 -3.69 -7.65 -3.59
N GLU A 54 -4.42 -8.31 -4.45
CA GLU A 54 -4.46 -8.06 -5.88
C GLU A 54 -5.85 -7.74 -6.36
N ALA A 55 -5.95 -6.91 -7.39
CA ALA A 55 -7.18 -6.60 -8.08
C ALA A 55 -6.92 -6.23 -9.54
N GLU A 56 -7.89 -6.48 -10.40
CA GLU A 56 -7.86 -6.06 -11.79
C GLU A 56 -8.15 -4.56 -11.89
N ILE A 57 -7.35 -3.83 -12.67
CA ILE A 57 -7.61 -2.43 -13.00
C ILE A 57 -8.69 -2.37 -14.07
N ILE A 58 -9.84 -1.80 -13.74
CA ILE A 58 -10.97 -1.63 -14.66
C ILE A 58 -11.08 -0.21 -15.23
N GLY A 59 -10.29 0.72 -14.72
CA GLY A 59 -10.29 2.11 -15.17
C GLY A 59 -9.35 2.99 -14.37
N TRP A 60 -9.36 4.26 -14.66
CA TRP A 60 -8.55 5.25 -13.95
C TRP A 60 -9.28 6.61 -13.88
N VAL A 61 -8.85 7.44 -12.95
CA VAL A 61 -9.34 8.81 -12.76
C VAL A 61 -8.14 9.74 -12.68
N GLU A 62 -8.18 10.82 -13.44
CA GLU A 62 -7.15 11.85 -13.40
C GLU A 62 -7.07 12.55 -12.04
N GLY A 63 -5.88 12.98 -11.68
CA GLY A 63 -5.66 13.79 -10.48
C GLY A 63 -6.29 15.17 -10.60
N LYS A 64 -6.66 15.78 -9.47
CA LYS A 64 -7.30 17.10 -9.42
C LYS A 64 -6.32 18.17 -8.93
N GLY A 65 -6.55 19.41 -9.31
CA GLY A 65 -5.77 20.56 -8.88
C GLY A 65 -4.30 20.46 -9.32
N LYS A 66 -3.37 20.43 -8.38
CA LYS A 66 -1.93 20.31 -8.67
C LYS A 66 -1.52 18.98 -9.31
N ARG A 67 -2.40 17.98 -9.34
CA ARG A 67 -2.16 16.65 -9.90
C ARG A 67 -2.79 16.41 -11.27
N VAL A 68 -3.28 17.44 -11.94
CA VAL A 68 -3.74 17.37 -13.33
C VAL A 68 -2.58 16.89 -14.21
N GLY A 69 -2.85 16.04 -15.21
CA GLY A 69 -1.84 15.38 -16.03
C GLY A 69 -1.17 14.16 -15.35
N THR A 70 -1.78 13.60 -14.29
CA THR A 70 -1.32 12.38 -13.63
C THR A 70 -2.50 11.47 -13.29
N ILE A 71 -2.23 10.17 -13.08
CA ILE A 71 -3.24 9.27 -12.52
C ILE A 71 -3.44 9.62 -11.03
N GLY A 72 -4.66 10.03 -10.67
CA GLY A 72 -5.02 10.28 -9.28
C GLY A 72 -5.37 8.99 -8.54
N LYS A 73 -6.12 8.10 -9.20
CA LYS A 73 -6.46 6.77 -8.68
C LYS A 73 -6.78 5.81 -9.82
N PHE A 74 -6.51 4.54 -9.62
CA PHE A 74 -7.07 3.46 -10.42
C PHE A 74 -8.41 3.02 -9.84
N LEU A 75 -9.33 2.63 -10.71
CA LEU A 75 -10.53 1.89 -10.36
C LEU A 75 -10.21 0.42 -10.52
N ALA A 76 -10.49 -0.37 -9.51
CA ALA A 76 -10.15 -1.79 -9.50
C ALA A 76 -11.33 -2.64 -9.06
N ARG A 77 -11.30 -3.90 -9.48
CA ARG A 77 -12.24 -4.94 -9.09
C ARG A 77 -11.46 -6.12 -8.53
N ASP A 78 -11.82 -6.59 -7.33
CA ASP A 78 -11.22 -7.78 -6.74
C ASP A 78 -11.85 -9.07 -7.27
N ALA A 79 -11.35 -10.22 -6.81
CA ALA A 79 -11.85 -11.54 -7.19
C ALA A 79 -13.31 -11.79 -6.75
N ASP A 80 -13.78 -11.08 -5.73
CA ASP A 80 -15.16 -11.16 -5.23
C ASP A 80 -16.11 -10.21 -6.02
N GLY A 81 -15.60 -9.48 -7.01
CA GLY A 81 -16.35 -8.52 -7.81
C GLY A 81 -16.56 -7.16 -7.14
N VAL A 82 -15.89 -6.89 -6.02
CA VAL A 82 -16.00 -5.61 -5.31
C VAL A 82 -15.19 -4.54 -6.02
N GLU A 83 -15.86 -3.45 -6.41
CA GLU A 83 -15.21 -2.31 -7.06
C GLU A 83 -14.80 -1.24 -6.04
N PHE A 84 -13.59 -0.73 -6.20
CA PHE A 84 -13.04 0.30 -5.32
C PHE A 84 -11.99 1.14 -6.04
N GLY A 85 -11.61 2.27 -5.45
CA GLY A 85 -10.58 3.15 -5.98
C GLY A 85 -9.26 3.00 -5.23
N MET A 86 -8.16 2.81 -5.94
CA MET A 86 -6.80 2.76 -5.42
C MET A 86 -6.07 4.07 -5.75
N PRO A 87 -5.91 5.01 -4.81
CA PRO A 87 -5.08 6.19 -5.00
C PRO A 87 -3.64 5.80 -5.37
N VAL A 88 -3.03 6.58 -6.26
CA VAL A 88 -1.61 6.42 -6.62
C VAL A 88 -0.81 7.49 -5.90
N MET A 89 0.15 7.05 -5.09
CA MET A 89 1.01 7.92 -4.28
C MET A 89 2.46 7.73 -4.71
N ASP A 90 2.90 8.54 -5.66
CA ASP A 90 4.27 8.54 -6.14
C ASP A 90 4.73 9.95 -6.47
N ASN A 91 6.00 10.10 -6.87
CA ASN A 91 6.56 11.38 -7.25
C ASN A 91 5.80 11.97 -8.44
N PHE A 92 5.41 13.24 -8.32
CA PHE A 92 4.63 13.94 -9.34
C PHE A 92 5.28 13.90 -10.73
N LYS A 93 6.59 14.12 -10.81
CA LYS A 93 7.33 14.09 -12.09
C LYS A 93 7.28 12.70 -12.73
N TYR A 94 7.41 11.65 -11.93
CA TYR A 94 7.29 10.26 -12.39
C TYR A 94 5.89 9.97 -12.92
N LEU A 95 4.86 10.33 -12.19
CA LEU A 95 3.46 10.15 -12.58
C LEU A 95 3.11 10.90 -13.86
N GLN A 96 3.61 12.11 -14.02
CA GLN A 96 3.40 12.93 -15.20
C GLN A 96 4.11 12.33 -16.43
N ALA A 97 5.37 11.91 -16.28
CA ALA A 97 6.13 11.29 -17.38
C ALA A 97 5.52 9.97 -17.84
N ASN A 98 4.91 9.22 -16.94
CA ASN A 98 4.32 7.90 -17.24
C ASN A 98 2.80 7.94 -17.43
N PHE A 99 2.16 9.11 -17.47
CA PHE A 99 0.71 9.25 -17.53
C PHE A 99 0.06 8.44 -18.64
N LYS A 100 0.57 8.54 -19.88
CA LYS A 100 0.06 7.78 -21.03
C LYS A 100 0.27 6.26 -20.88
N ALA A 101 1.44 5.85 -20.39
CA ALA A 101 1.74 4.43 -20.18
C ALA A 101 0.83 3.84 -19.10
N MET A 102 0.60 4.56 -18.02
CA MET A 102 -0.26 4.13 -16.91
C MET A 102 -1.74 4.02 -17.31
N GLN A 103 -2.22 4.81 -18.25
CA GLN A 103 -3.58 4.67 -18.83
C GLN A 103 -3.76 3.31 -19.51
N GLY A 104 -2.72 2.76 -20.12
CA GLY A 104 -2.72 1.44 -20.76
C GLY A 104 -2.71 0.26 -19.77
N TRP A 105 -2.70 0.50 -18.46
CA TRP A 105 -2.72 -0.56 -17.45
C TRP A 105 -4.13 -1.10 -17.12
N VAL A 106 -5.16 -0.57 -17.77
CA VAL A 106 -6.52 -1.11 -17.69
C VAL A 106 -6.54 -2.55 -18.22
N GLY A 107 -7.12 -3.47 -17.46
CA GLY A 107 -7.12 -4.91 -17.72
C GLY A 107 -5.94 -5.68 -17.09
N LYS A 108 -4.96 -4.97 -16.53
CA LYS A 108 -3.84 -5.60 -15.82
C LYS A 108 -4.16 -5.80 -14.35
N THR A 109 -3.50 -6.82 -13.75
CA THR A 109 -3.57 -7.06 -12.31
C THR A 109 -2.60 -6.14 -11.57
N ALA A 110 -3.10 -5.45 -10.56
CA ALA A 110 -2.31 -4.60 -9.68
C ALA A 110 -2.26 -5.17 -8.28
N THR A 111 -1.09 -5.08 -7.64
CA THR A 111 -0.93 -5.27 -6.20
C THR A 111 -1.21 -3.96 -5.50
N PHE A 112 -1.99 -4.00 -4.45
CA PHE A 112 -2.29 -2.85 -3.61
C PHE A 112 -2.22 -3.20 -2.14
N THR A 113 -1.95 -2.19 -1.31
CA THR A 113 -1.96 -2.33 0.15
C THR A 113 -3.29 -1.83 0.71
N TYR A 114 -3.78 -2.43 1.76
CA TYR A 114 -4.97 -1.97 2.49
C TYR A 114 -4.80 -2.24 3.99
N PHE A 115 -5.59 -1.55 4.80
CA PHE A 115 -5.52 -1.68 6.25
C PHE A 115 -6.45 -2.80 6.76
N GLU A 116 -7.71 -2.76 6.37
CA GLU A 116 -8.72 -3.77 6.75
C GLU A 116 -9.87 -3.81 5.72
N ARG A 117 -10.69 -4.85 5.75
CA ARG A 117 -11.95 -4.85 5.03
C ARG A 117 -13.04 -4.18 5.85
N THR A 118 -13.88 -3.40 5.20
CA THR A 118 -15.06 -2.77 5.82
C THR A 118 -16.20 -3.77 5.95
N LYS A 119 -17.22 -3.44 6.76
CA LYS A 119 -18.45 -4.26 6.87
C LYS A 119 -19.18 -4.46 5.54
N ALA A 120 -18.99 -3.54 4.59
CA ALA A 120 -19.51 -3.63 3.22
C ALA A 120 -18.59 -4.44 2.28
N ASN A 121 -17.64 -5.21 2.82
CA ASN A 121 -16.65 -6.01 2.10
C ASN A 121 -15.73 -5.21 1.17
N SER A 122 -15.67 -3.89 1.30
CA SER A 122 -14.75 -3.01 0.58
C SER A 122 -13.43 -2.83 1.37
N TYR A 123 -12.46 -2.12 0.79
CA TYR A 123 -11.14 -1.91 1.36
C TYR A 123 -11.02 -0.55 2.04
N ARG A 124 -10.42 -0.53 3.24
CA ARG A 124 -10.10 0.70 3.96
C ARG A 124 -8.66 1.11 3.67
N HIS A 125 -8.48 2.35 3.23
CA HIS A 125 -7.19 2.93 2.82
C HIS A 125 -6.46 2.10 1.75
N PRO A 126 -7.13 1.67 0.66
CA PRO A 126 -6.44 0.99 -0.43
C PRO A 126 -5.44 1.94 -1.08
N LEU A 127 -4.24 1.45 -1.38
CA LEU A 127 -3.18 2.22 -2.00
C LEU A 127 -2.50 1.37 -3.08
N PHE A 128 -2.45 1.87 -4.30
CA PHE A 128 -1.73 1.21 -5.39
C PHE A 128 -0.24 1.06 -5.05
N LYS A 129 0.31 -0.12 -5.30
CA LYS A 129 1.71 -0.45 -5.07
C LYS A 129 2.48 -0.66 -6.37
N CYS A 130 2.06 -1.62 -7.18
CA CYS A 130 2.69 -1.93 -8.45
C CYS A 130 1.75 -2.75 -9.35
N ILE A 131 2.09 -2.82 -10.64
CA ILE A 131 1.48 -3.78 -11.56
C ILE A 131 2.16 -5.13 -11.35
N ARG A 132 1.38 -6.20 -11.40
CA ARG A 132 1.88 -7.56 -11.42
C ARG A 132 2.14 -7.98 -12.86
N ASP A 133 3.36 -7.77 -13.33
CA ASP A 133 3.81 -8.14 -14.68
C ASP A 133 4.52 -9.50 -14.68
N TYR A 134 4.08 -10.45 -13.85
CA TYR A 134 4.63 -11.80 -13.90
C TYR A 134 3.75 -12.68 -14.79
N GLU A 135 3.93 -12.58 -16.10
CA GLU A 135 3.75 -13.73 -16.96
C GLU A 135 4.94 -14.65 -16.72
N TRP A 136 4.70 -15.82 -16.18
CA TRP A 136 5.73 -16.83 -15.90
C TRP A 136 6.49 -17.24 -17.18
N GLU A 137 5.96 -16.93 -18.34
CA GLU A 137 6.57 -17.18 -19.65
C GLU A 137 7.84 -16.34 -19.90
N ASP A 138 7.90 -15.10 -19.43
CA ASP A 138 9.07 -14.23 -19.62
C ASP A 138 10.28 -14.68 -18.79
N LEU A 139 10.06 -15.25 -17.61
CA LEU A 139 11.15 -15.79 -16.79
C LEU A 139 11.76 -17.05 -17.37
N TYR A 140 10.96 -17.91 -18.02
CA TYR A 140 11.46 -19.10 -18.72
C TYR A 140 12.26 -18.72 -19.95
N THR A 141 11.81 -17.75 -20.73
CA THR A 141 12.50 -17.29 -21.94
C THR A 141 13.83 -16.63 -21.61
N THR A 142 13.90 -15.82 -20.56
CA THR A 142 15.15 -15.19 -20.10
C THR A 142 16.13 -16.21 -19.54
N TYR A 143 15.65 -17.23 -18.81
CA TYR A 143 16.52 -18.30 -18.29
C TYR A 143 17.09 -19.20 -19.40
N ILE A 144 16.31 -19.52 -20.43
CA ILE A 144 16.75 -20.31 -21.60
C ILE A 144 17.75 -19.50 -22.44
N MET A 145 17.60 -18.20 -22.60
CA MET A 145 18.55 -17.35 -23.30
C MET A 145 19.91 -17.26 -22.60
N LEU A 146 19.93 -17.20 -21.27
CA LEU A 146 21.16 -17.17 -20.46
C LEU A 146 21.90 -18.52 -20.43
N THR A 147 21.21 -19.64 -20.59
CA THR A 147 21.81 -20.97 -20.58
C THR A 147 22.28 -21.45 -21.99
N ARG A 148 21.90 -20.74 -23.07
CA ARG A 148 22.39 -21.03 -24.44
C ARG A 148 23.59 -20.21 -24.87
N SER A 149 24.13 -19.35 -24.03
CA SER A 149 25.32 -18.53 -24.31
C SER A 149 26.59 -19.05 -23.64
N VAL A 150 26.65 -20.36 -23.37
CA VAL A 150 27.88 -21.04 -22.94
C VAL A 150 28.23 -22.13 -23.95
#